data_7f1adbef0612cde3fcb6772427047142
#
_entry.id   7f1adbef0612cde3fcb6772427047142
#
_cell.length_a   1.000
_cell.length_b   1.000
_cell.length_c   1.000
_cell.angle_alpha   90.00
_cell.angle_beta   90.00
_cell.angle_gamma   90.00
#
_symmetry.space_group_name_H-M   'P 1'
#
loop_
_entity.id
_entity.type
_entity.pdbx_description
1 polymer ?
#
loop_
_entity_poly.entity_id
_entity_poly.type
_entity_poly.pdbx_seq_one_letter_code
_entity_poly.pdbx_strand_id
1 'polypeptide(L)'
;CRFRHLLETNGLNKLFFDAINRVMVQTGHMMKGGTIVDATIINAPSSTKNAEKARDPEMHQTKKGNEWKFGMKCHIGVDAGSGLVHTMTVTAANEHDITQTANLLREDDGVVYGDSGYLGVQKRPEIASNEHFSKIDFRINRRPSSLPRVSDNAIDWERYIENRKSAVRCKVEHAFRIIKCQFGYKKTVYRGLKKNGNRL
;
A
#
# COMPACT_ATOMS: atom_id res chain seq x y z
N CYS A 1 -2.60 24.43 -13.14
CA CYS A 1 -1.89 25.32 -12.19
C CYS A 1 -0.39 25.24 -12.48
N ARG A 2 0.27 26.39 -12.77
CA ARG A 2 1.71 26.49 -13.07
C ARG A 2 2.61 25.85 -12.00
N PHE A 3 2.28 26.05 -10.73
CA PHE A 3 3.05 25.49 -9.61
C PHE A 3 3.08 23.96 -9.62
N ARG A 4 1.93 23.31 -9.82
CA ARG A 4 1.88 21.84 -9.92
C ARG A 4 2.75 21.33 -11.08
N HIS A 5 2.66 21.96 -12.26
CA HIS A 5 3.48 21.57 -13.41
C HIS A 5 4.97 21.72 -13.12
N LEU A 6 5.37 22.77 -12.39
CA LEU A 6 6.75 22.93 -11.94
C LEU A 6 7.21 21.75 -11.09
N LEU A 7 6.40 21.36 -10.10
CA LEU A 7 6.70 20.21 -9.25
C LEU A 7 6.80 18.90 -10.04
N GLU A 8 5.81 18.66 -10.91
CA GLU A 8 5.75 17.43 -11.72
C GLU A 8 6.91 17.33 -12.73
N THR A 9 7.22 18.43 -13.41
CA THR A 9 8.28 18.46 -14.44
C THR A 9 9.67 18.24 -13.85
N ASN A 10 9.90 18.75 -12.65
CA ASN A 10 11.20 18.64 -11.97
C ASN A 10 11.26 17.48 -10.95
N GLY A 11 10.23 16.65 -10.85
CA GLY A 11 10.20 15.51 -9.91
C GLY A 11 10.25 15.92 -8.42
N LEU A 12 9.89 17.17 -8.11
CA LEU A 12 10.05 17.74 -6.76
C LEU A 12 9.14 17.08 -5.73
N ASN A 13 8.00 16.52 -6.14
CA ASN A 13 7.09 15.82 -5.23
C ASN A 13 7.79 14.66 -4.50
N LYS A 14 8.52 13.83 -5.26
CA LYS A 14 9.30 12.72 -4.68
C LYS A 14 10.43 13.25 -3.80
N LEU A 15 11.15 14.27 -4.24
CA LEU A 15 12.25 14.88 -3.45
C LEU A 15 11.74 15.41 -2.10
N PHE A 16 10.59 16.08 -2.07
CA PHE A 16 9.98 16.56 -0.83
C PHE A 16 9.55 15.41 0.08
N PHE A 17 8.91 14.38 -0.48
CA PHE A 17 8.53 13.20 0.28
C PHE A 17 9.75 12.52 0.92
N ASP A 18 10.81 12.30 0.14
CA ASP A 18 12.04 11.68 0.62
C ASP A 18 12.77 12.57 1.66
N ALA A 19 12.73 13.90 1.48
CA ALA A 19 13.31 14.84 2.45
C ALA A 19 12.56 14.83 3.79
N ILE A 20 11.22 14.84 3.75
CA ILE A 20 10.38 14.76 4.95
C ILE A 20 10.65 13.43 5.68
N ASN A 21 10.68 12.31 4.97
CA ASN A 21 10.97 11.01 5.56
C ASN A 21 12.36 10.98 6.24
N ARG A 22 13.38 11.59 5.63
CA ARG A 22 14.71 11.72 6.25
C ARG A 22 14.65 12.50 7.56
N VAL A 23 13.92 13.61 7.59
CA VAL A 23 13.73 14.40 8.82
C VAL A 23 13.01 13.57 9.88
N MET A 24 11.95 12.85 9.51
CA MET A 24 11.20 11.99 10.46
C MET A 24 12.07 10.89 11.06
N VAL A 25 12.99 10.31 10.27
CA VAL A 25 13.97 9.35 10.78
C VAL A 25 14.96 10.03 11.73
N GLN A 26 15.54 11.17 11.33
CA GLN A 26 16.55 11.89 12.13
C GLN A 26 15.99 12.40 13.47
N THR A 27 14.73 12.80 13.49
CA THR A 27 14.05 13.28 14.71
C THR A 27 13.42 12.15 15.56
N GLY A 28 13.59 10.88 15.16
CA GLY A 28 13.06 9.74 15.90
C GLY A 28 11.54 9.53 15.78
N HIS A 29 10.85 10.29 14.94
CA HIS A 29 9.41 10.11 14.72
C HIS A 29 9.10 8.84 13.92
N MET A 30 9.99 8.44 13.01
CA MET A 30 9.90 7.15 12.32
C MET A 30 10.70 6.11 13.11
N MET A 31 9.99 5.14 13.69
CA MET A 31 10.54 4.23 14.71
C MET A 31 11.28 3.02 14.12
N LYS A 32 11.19 2.80 12.79
CA LYS A 32 11.80 1.64 12.09
C LYS A 32 11.40 0.29 12.70
N GLY A 33 10.16 0.16 13.13
CA GLY A 33 9.58 -1.04 13.73
C GLY A 33 9.22 -2.15 12.73
N GLY A 34 9.74 -2.08 11.50
CA GLY A 34 9.34 -2.90 10.36
C GLY A 34 8.34 -2.18 9.46
N THR A 35 7.94 -2.82 8.39
CA THR A 35 7.04 -2.24 7.37
C THR A 35 5.70 -2.97 7.33
N ILE A 36 4.61 -2.22 7.28
CA ILE A 36 3.28 -2.71 6.93
C ILE A 36 3.05 -2.39 5.45
N VAL A 37 2.75 -3.41 4.64
CA VAL A 37 2.41 -3.23 3.22
C VAL A 37 0.92 -3.43 3.02
N ASP A 38 0.29 -2.50 2.32
CA ASP A 38 -1.12 -2.61 1.95
C ASP A 38 -1.44 -1.72 0.74
N ALA A 39 -2.60 -1.91 0.13
CA ALA A 39 -3.05 -1.16 -1.01
C ALA A 39 -4.50 -0.71 -0.90
N THR A 40 -4.78 0.45 -1.46
CA THR A 40 -6.14 0.95 -1.53
C THR A 40 -6.52 1.36 -2.94
N ILE A 41 -7.79 1.15 -3.30
CA ILE A 41 -8.31 1.56 -4.61
C ILE A 41 -8.75 3.02 -4.53
N ILE A 42 -8.28 3.81 -5.50
CA ILE A 42 -8.75 5.16 -5.81
C ILE A 42 -9.58 5.05 -7.08
N ASN A 43 -10.87 5.33 -6.99
CA ASN A 43 -11.78 5.19 -8.12
C ASN A 43 -11.49 6.21 -9.22
N ALA A 44 -11.67 5.84 -10.47
CA ALA A 44 -11.62 6.74 -11.61
C ALA A 44 -13.01 6.91 -12.24
N PRO A 45 -13.26 8.02 -12.95
CA PRO A 45 -14.49 8.18 -13.71
C PRO A 45 -14.64 7.06 -14.75
N SER A 46 -15.73 6.32 -14.69
CA SER A 46 -16.05 5.26 -15.65
C SER A 46 -16.82 5.76 -16.88
N SER A 47 -17.22 7.06 -16.88
CA SER A 47 -17.98 7.67 -17.97
C SER A 47 -17.12 7.82 -19.24
N THR A 48 -17.74 7.56 -20.38
CA THR A 48 -17.19 7.81 -21.72
C THR A 48 -17.74 9.08 -22.36
N LYS A 49 -18.46 9.91 -21.58
CA LYS A 49 -19.06 11.19 -22.05
C LYS A 49 -18.01 12.31 -22.05
N ASN A 50 -16.86 12.06 -22.63
CA ASN A 50 -15.78 13.05 -22.84
C ASN A 50 -15.52 13.22 -24.35
N ALA A 51 -14.67 14.17 -24.73
CA ALA A 51 -14.37 14.45 -26.14
C ALA A 51 -13.82 13.21 -26.88
N GLU A 52 -13.05 12.37 -26.18
CA GLU A 52 -12.44 11.16 -26.74
C GLU A 52 -13.37 9.92 -26.70
N LYS A 53 -14.57 10.05 -26.10
CA LYS A 53 -15.53 8.95 -25.88
C LYS A 53 -14.90 7.68 -25.29
N ALA A 54 -13.84 7.84 -24.52
CA ALA A 54 -13.03 6.75 -23.94
C ALA A 54 -12.75 6.96 -22.47
N ARG A 55 -12.65 5.84 -21.73
CA ARG A 55 -12.14 5.85 -20.36
C ARG A 55 -10.64 6.13 -20.37
N ASP A 56 -10.09 6.43 -19.18
CA ASP A 56 -8.65 6.57 -19.01
C ASP A 56 -7.97 5.22 -19.29
N PRO A 57 -7.05 5.12 -20.28
CA PRO A 57 -6.43 3.86 -20.68
C PRO A 57 -5.45 3.31 -19.62
N GLU A 58 -4.94 4.15 -18.73
CA GLU A 58 -4.04 3.73 -17.65
C GLU A 58 -4.80 3.22 -16.40
N MET A 59 -6.13 3.36 -16.38
CA MET A 59 -6.99 2.89 -15.29
C MET A 59 -7.68 1.59 -15.68
N HIS A 60 -7.74 0.64 -14.75
CA HIS A 60 -8.33 -0.68 -15.00
C HIS A 60 -9.39 -1.06 -13.99
N GLN A 61 -10.13 -2.11 -14.31
CA GLN A 61 -11.14 -2.67 -13.41
C GLN A 61 -10.53 -3.73 -12.50
N THR A 62 -11.00 -3.75 -11.25
CA THR A 62 -10.72 -4.81 -10.29
C THR A 62 -11.99 -5.15 -9.51
N LYS A 63 -12.11 -6.39 -9.08
CA LYS A 63 -13.23 -6.83 -8.24
C LYS A 63 -12.80 -6.81 -6.77
N LYS A 64 -13.53 -6.11 -5.91
CA LYS A 64 -13.35 -6.15 -4.45
C LYS A 64 -14.66 -6.60 -3.80
N GLY A 65 -14.66 -7.79 -3.22
CA GLY A 65 -15.90 -8.43 -2.80
C GLY A 65 -16.80 -8.68 -4.02
N ASN A 66 -18.03 -8.20 -3.97
CA ASN A 66 -19.00 -8.32 -5.08
C ASN A 66 -19.05 -7.08 -6.00
N GLU A 67 -18.23 -6.06 -5.72
CA GLU A 67 -18.24 -4.80 -6.48
C GLU A 67 -17.08 -4.72 -7.48
N TRP A 68 -17.38 -4.30 -8.71
CA TRP A 68 -16.39 -3.90 -9.69
C TRP A 68 -16.01 -2.42 -9.48
N LYS A 69 -14.72 -2.17 -9.35
CA LYS A 69 -14.17 -0.82 -9.21
C LYS A 69 -13.24 -0.54 -10.38
N PHE A 70 -13.41 0.64 -10.99
CA PHE A 70 -12.54 1.13 -12.06
C PHE A 70 -11.66 2.24 -11.52
N GLY A 71 -10.35 2.15 -11.70
CA GLY A 71 -9.42 3.16 -11.21
C GLY A 71 -7.97 2.68 -11.11
N MET A 72 -7.28 3.21 -10.10
CA MET A 72 -5.90 2.88 -9.78
C MET A 72 -5.80 2.33 -8.34
N LYS A 73 -4.68 1.69 -8.04
CA LYS A 73 -4.27 1.34 -6.68
C LYS A 73 -3.17 2.28 -6.20
N CYS A 74 -3.27 2.67 -4.95
CA CYS A 74 -2.20 3.28 -4.18
C CYS A 74 -1.68 2.23 -3.20
N HIS A 75 -0.45 1.80 -3.40
CA HIS A 75 0.27 0.87 -2.52
C HIS A 75 1.17 1.69 -1.61
N ILE A 76 1.17 1.40 -0.31
CA ILE A 76 1.99 2.11 0.67
C ILE A 76 2.77 1.16 1.55
N GLY A 77 4.00 1.56 1.88
CA GLY A 77 4.80 1.02 2.96
C GLY A 77 4.71 1.96 4.16
N VAL A 78 4.25 1.44 5.29
CA VAL A 78 4.02 2.20 6.53
C VAL A 78 4.91 1.64 7.62
N ASP A 79 5.59 2.51 8.35
CA ASP A 79 6.39 2.09 9.51
C ASP A 79 5.49 1.47 10.60
N ALA A 80 5.76 0.23 10.97
CA ALA A 80 4.94 -0.53 11.92
C ALA A 80 4.98 0.06 13.34
N GLY A 81 6.03 0.80 13.69
CA GLY A 81 6.14 1.52 14.96
C GLY A 81 5.25 2.76 14.99
N SER A 82 5.55 3.73 14.12
CA SER A 82 4.95 5.06 14.14
C SER A 82 3.64 5.19 13.34
N GLY A 83 3.39 4.32 12.36
CA GLY A 83 2.26 4.45 11.44
C GLY A 83 2.48 5.48 10.31
N LEU A 84 3.70 6.00 10.16
CA LEU A 84 4.05 6.96 9.11
C LEU A 84 4.33 6.26 7.78
N VAL A 85 3.86 6.85 6.68
CA VAL A 85 4.13 6.36 5.33
C VAL A 85 5.56 6.71 4.93
N HIS A 86 6.36 5.72 4.58
CA HIS A 86 7.74 5.92 4.13
C HIS A 86 7.94 5.63 2.64
N THR A 87 7.05 4.84 2.04
CA THR A 87 7.14 4.49 0.61
C THR A 87 5.75 4.42 0.01
N MET A 88 5.63 4.83 -1.25
CA MET A 88 4.36 4.79 -1.97
C MET A 88 4.61 4.50 -3.46
N THR A 89 3.76 3.64 -4.04
CA THR A 89 3.69 3.41 -5.48
C THR A 89 2.24 3.42 -5.96
N VAL A 90 2.04 3.71 -7.24
CA VAL A 90 0.72 3.66 -7.87
C VAL A 90 0.73 2.74 -9.08
N THR A 91 -0.34 1.98 -9.25
CA THR A 91 -0.54 1.08 -10.37
C THR A 91 -1.97 1.13 -10.88
N ALA A 92 -2.23 0.55 -12.03
CA ALA A 92 -3.61 0.26 -12.44
C ALA A 92 -4.29 -0.69 -11.43
N ALA A 93 -5.61 -0.59 -11.29
CA ALA A 93 -6.33 -1.32 -10.24
C ALA A 93 -6.32 -2.85 -10.40
N ASN A 94 -6.01 -3.37 -11.61
CA ASN A 94 -5.90 -4.81 -11.88
C ASN A 94 -4.55 -5.42 -11.46
N GLU A 95 -3.54 -4.62 -11.15
CA GLU A 95 -2.26 -5.11 -10.64
C GLU A 95 -2.44 -5.79 -9.28
N HIS A 96 -1.76 -6.93 -9.09
CA HIS A 96 -1.76 -7.63 -7.81
C HIS A 96 -0.89 -6.90 -6.77
N ASP A 97 -1.39 -6.75 -5.55
CA ASP A 97 -0.70 -6.01 -4.48
C ASP A 97 0.67 -6.61 -4.16
N ILE A 98 0.79 -7.93 -4.19
CA ILE A 98 2.02 -8.68 -3.95
C ILE A 98 3.17 -8.31 -4.92
N THR A 99 2.85 -7.88 -6.17
CA THR A 99 3.87 -7.51 -7.16
C THR A 99 4.61 -6.23 -6.77
N GLN A 100 3.98 -5.38 -5.97
CA GLN A 100 4.54 -4.10 -5.56
C GLN A 100 5.32 -4.18 -4.25
N THR A 101 5.38 -5.35 -3.60
CA THR A 101 6.00 -5.48 -2.28
C THR A 101 7.45 -5.02 -2.27
N ALA A 102 8.27 -5.49 -3.22
CA ALA A 102 9.69 -5.11 -3.29
C ALA A 102 9.90 -3.57 -3.40
N ASN A 103 8.96 -2.87 -4.07
CA ASN A 103 9.00 -1.42 -4.22
C ASN A 103 8.60 -0.66 -2.94
N LEU A 104 8.02 -1.35 -1.96
CA LEU A 104 7.55 -0.76 -0.71
C LEU A 104 8.48 -1.01 0.47
N LEU A 105 9.41 -1.97 0.34
CA LEU A 105 10.34 -2.34 1.39
C LEU A 105 11.50 -1.35 1.49
N ARG A 106 12.06 -1.25 2.69
CA ARG A 106 13.33 -0.58 2.96
C ARG A 106 14.44 -1.62 3.12
N GLU A 107 15.66 -1.24 2.84
CA GLU A 107 16.83 -2.12 3.03
C GLU A 107 17.08 -2.50 4.48
N ASP A 108 16.62 -1.68 5.42
CA ASP A 108 16.76 -1.91 6.87
C ASP A 108 15.53 -2.59 7.52
N ASP A 109 14.56 -3.06 6.72
CA ASP A 109 13.39 -3.79 7.25
C ASP A 109 13.78 -5.18 7.75
N GLY A 110 13.55 -5.45 9.04
CA GLY A 110 13.70 -6.80 9.62
C GLY A 110 12.39 -7.58 9.65
N VAL A 111 11.24 -6.89 9.66
CA VAL A 111 9.90 -7.50 9.75
C VAL A 111 8.95 -6.80 8.81
N VAL A 112 8.12 -7.59 8.11
CA VAL A 112 7.07 -7.05 7.21
C VAL A 112 5.72 -7.68 7.54
N TYR A 113 4.71 -6.83 7.66
CA TYR A 113 3.33 -7.22 7.90
C TYR A 113 2.49 -6.98 6.64
N GLY A 114 1.66 -7.95 6.29
CA GLY A 114 0.73 -7.84 5.17
C GLY A 114 -0.54 -8.65 5.41
N ASP A 115 -1.57 -8.41 4.62
CA ASP A 115 -2.78 -9.21 4.65
C ASP A 115 -2.60 -10.53 3.87
N SER A 116 -3.64 -11.36 3.82
CA SER A 116 -3.61 -12.64 3.11
C SER A 116 -3.41 -12.54 1.60
N GLY A 117 -3.54 -11.35 1.01
CA GLY A 117 -3.22 -11.10 -0.39
C GLY A 117 -1.72 -11.15 -0.69
N TYR A 118 -0.88 -11.02 0.34
CA TYR A 118 0.58 -11.09 0.25
C TYR A 118 1.16 -12.49 0.58
N LEU A 119 0.30 -13.51 0.72
CA LEU A 119 0.77 -14.89 0.99
C LEU A 119 1.69 -15.38 -0.14
N GLY A 120 2.86 -15.87 0.26
CA GLY A 120 3.87 -16.37 -0.68
C GLY A 120 4.84 -15.29 -1.19
N VAL A 121 4.78 -14.07 -0.69
CA VAL A 121 5.66 -12.97 -1.08
C VAL A 121 7.15 -13.31 -0.99
N GLN A 122 7.56 -14.07 0.03
CA GLN A 122 8.95 -14.51 0.22
C GLN A 122 9.48 -15.43 -0.90
N LYS A 123 8.58 -16.04 -1.70
CA LYS A 123 8.94 -16.91 -2.82
C LYS A 123 9.10 -16.17 -4.14
N ARG A 124 8.76 -14.88 -4.16
CA ARG A 124 8.86 -14.10 -5.39
C ARG A 124 10.33 -13.83 -5.73
N PRO A 125 10.70 -13.86 -7.04
CA PRO A 125 12.09 -13.67 -7.45
C PRO A 125 12.70 -12.37 -6.94
N GLU A 126 11.95 -11.27 -7.01
CA GLU A 126 12.39 -9.93 -6.58
C GLU A 126 12.66 -9.82 -5.08
N ILE A 127 12.11 -10.73 -4.28
CA ILE A 127 12.36 -10.84 -2.84
C ILE A 127 13.44 -11.90 -2.56
N ALA A 128 13.28 -13.11 -3.13
CA ALA A 128 14.16 -14.22 -2.84
C ALA A 128 15.60 -14.01 -3.34
N SER A 129 15.79 -13.28 -4.44
CA SER A 129 17.12 -12.99 -5.00
C SER A 129 17.82 -11.77 -4.37
N ASN A 130 17.10 -10.97 -3.58
CA ASN A 130 17.67 -9.82 -2.90
C ASN A 130 18.25 -10.24 -1.54
N GLU A 131 19.52 -9.94 -1.29
CA GLU A 131 20.22 -10.36 -0.08
C GLU A 131 19.59 -9.84 1.23
N HIS A 132 19.06 -8.61 1.22
CA HIS A 132 18.40 -8.02 2.38
C HIS A 132 16.97 -8.53 2.53
N PHE A 133 16.19 -8.54 1.45
CA PHE A 133 14.78 -8.90 1.50
C PHE A 133 14.55 -10.38 1.80
N SER A 134 15.46 -11.26 1.40
CA SER A 134 15.39 -12.71 1.71
C SER A 134 15.51 -13.03 3.21
N LYS A 135 16.08 -12.11 4.00
CA LYS A 135 16.27 -12.25 5.45
C LYS A 135 15.09 -11.68 6.27
N ILE A 136 14.14 -11.02 5.62
CA ILE A 136 12.99 -10.39 6.30
C ILE A 136 12.05 -11.45 6.86
N ASP A 137 11.59 -11.23 8.10
CA ASP A 137 10.50 -11.99 8.72
C ASP A 137 9.14 -11.49 8.20
N PHE A 138 8.56 -12.21 7.24
CA PHE A 138 7.25 -11.88 6.66
C PHE A 138 6.10 -12.41 7.52
N ARG A 139 5.47 -11.54 8.29
CA ARG A 139 4.31 -11.82 9.15
C ARG A 139 3.00 -11.57 8.43
N ILE A 140 2.74 -12.35 7.38
CA ILE A 140 1.53 -12.25 6.59
C ILE A 140 0.36 -12.93 7.32
N ASN A 141 -0.81 -12.28 7.34
CA ASN A 141 -2.01 -12.89 7.91
C ASN A 141 -2.48 -14.08 7.06
N ARG A 142 -2.84 -15.16 7.72
CA ARG A 142 -3.53 -16.29 7.06
C ARG A 142 -5.00 -15.97 6.83
N ARG A 143 -5.58 -16.65 5.85
CA ARG A 143 -7.03 -16.55 5.62
C ARG A 143 -7.78 -17.15 6.80
N PRO A 144 -8.86 -16.53 7.33
CA PRO A 144 -9.63 -17.10 8.45
C PRO A 144 -10.09 -18.53 8.21
N SER A 145 -10.42 -18.87 6.95
CA SER A 145 -10.84 -20.23 6.56
C SER A 145 -9.74 -21.29 6.64
N SER A 146 -8.48 -20.89 6.70
CA SER A 146 -7.33 -21.80 6.81
C SER A 146 -6.90 -22.06 8.25
N LEU A 147 -7.53 -21.39 9.22
CA LEU A 147 -7.25 -21.63 10.63
C LEU A 147 -8.03 -22.85 11.14
N PRO A 148 -7.42 -23.70 11.95
CA PRO A 148 -8.10 -24.85 12.54
C PRO A 148 -9.22 -24.39 13.45
N ARG A 149 -10.26 -25.23 13.58
CA ARG A 149 -11.30 -25.03 14.61
C ARG A 149 -10.79 -25.65 15.91
N VAL A 150 -10.79 -24.85 16.95
CA VAL A 150 -10.40 -25.28 18.30
C VAL A 150 -11.66 -25.55 19.12
N SER A 151 -11.63 -26.51 20.02
CA SER A 151 -12.74 -26.79 20.95
C SER A 151 -12.98 -25.61 21.90
N ASP A 152 -14.22 -25.43 22.34
CA ASP A 152 -14.66 -24.26 23.11
C ASP A 152 -13.87 -24.01 24.40
N ASN A 153 -13.19 -25.03 24.93
CA ASN A 153 -12.43 -24.94 26.18
C ASN A 153 -10.90 -24.82 25.98
N ALA A 154 -10.40 -24.69 24.74
CA ALA A 154 -8.99 -24.59 24.45
C ALA A 154 -8.60 -23.17 23.99
N ILE A 155 -7.39 -22.74 24.36
CA ILE A 155 -6.84 -21.46 23.89
C ILE A 155 -6.46 -21.59 22.43
N ASP A 156 -7.08 -20.78 21.57
CA ASP A 156 -6.74 -20.71 20.15
C ASP A 156 -5.52 -19.78 19.93
N TRP A 157 -4.33 -20.36 20.12
CA TRP A 157 -3.06 -19.65 19.94
C TRP A 157 -2.84 -19.15 18.52
N GLU A 158 -3.29 -19.90 17.52
CA GLU A 158 -3.14 -19.48 16.13
C GLU A 158 -3.98 -18.24 15.84
N ARG A 159 -5.22 -18.23 16.28
CA ARG A 159 -6.09 -17.05 16.18
C ARG A 159 -5.57 -15.88 16.99
N TYR A 160 -5.01 -16.12 18.15
CA TYR A 160 -4.37 -15.07 18.94
C TYR A 160 -3.22 -14.43 18.19
N ILE A 161 -2.31 -15.22 17.58
CA ILE A 161 -1.20 -14.72 16.77
C ILE A 161 -1.70 -13.90 15.56
N GLU A 162 -2.72 -14.41 14.85
CA GLU A 162 -3.29 -13.69 13.71
C GLU A 162 -3.94 -12.35 14.13
N ASN A 163 -4.60 -12.31 15.28
CA ASN A 163 -5.14 -11.08 15.85
C ASN A 163 -4.03 -10.08 16.20
N ARG A 164 -2.89 -10.54 16.73
CA ARG A 164 -1.74 -9.67 17.01
C ARG A 164 -1.13 -9.07 15.74
N LYS A 165 -1.00 -9.86 14.66
CA LYS A 165 -0.59 -9.34 13.36
C LYS A 165 -1.58 -8.29 12.84
N SER A 166 -2.89 -8.57 12.92
CA SER A 166 -3.94 -7.64 12.51
C SER A 166 -3.91 -6.34 13.31
N ALA A 167 -3.63 -6.41 14.63
CA ALA A 167 -3.51 -5.23 15.47
C ALA A 167 -2.34 -4.30 15.06
N VAL A 168 -1.24 -4.85 14.56
CA VAL A 168 -0.17 -4.04 13.97
C VAL A 168 -0.61 -3.45 12.63
N ARG A 169 -1.22 -4.27 11.77
CA ARG A 169 -1.65 -3.84 10.44
C ARG A 169 -2.69 -2.74 10.44
N CYS A 170 -3.57 -2.67 11.44
CA CYS A 170 -4.62 -1.65 11.47
C CYS A 170 -4.08 -0.20 11.38
N LYS A 171 -2.81 0.03 11.68
CA LYS A 171 -2.17 1.35 11.54
C LYS A 171 -2.19 1.87 10.08
N VAL A 172 -2.14 0.99 9.08
CA VAL A 172 -2.20 1.38 7.67
C VAL A 172 -3.53 2.04 7.31
N GLU A 173 -4.62 1.68 7.98
CA GLU A 173 -5.94 2.25 7.75
C GLU A 173 -5.98 3.75 8.09
N HIS A 174 -5.16 4.20 9.05
CA HIS A 174 -5.04 5.64 9.36
C HIS A 174 -4.48 6.42 8.18
N ALA A 175 -3.43 5.91 7.51
CA ALA A 175 -2.87 6.53 6.33
C ALA A 175 -3.91 6.61 5.19
N PHE A 176 -4.63 5.53 4.94
CA PHE A 176 -5.70 5.52 3.93
C PHE A 176 -6.87 6.44 4.29
N ARG A 177 -7.22 6.55 5.57
CA ARG A 177 -8.23 7.49 6.03
C ARG A 177 -7.80 8.94 5.79
N ILE A 178 -6.55 9.28 6.06
CA ILE A 178 -6.00 10.62 5.78
C ILE A 178 -6.13 10.93 4.29
N ILE A 179 -5.64 10.06 3.42
CA ILE A 179 -5.72 10.22 1.96
C ILE A 179 -7.18 10.40 1.50
N LYS A 180 -8.07 9.50 1.93
CA LYS A 180 -9.44 9.44 1.39
C LYS A 180 -10.42 10.39 2.05
N CYS A 181 -10.27 10.65 3.34
CA CYS A 181 -11.25 11.43 4.10
C CYS A 181 -10.76 12.84 4.38
N GLN A 182 -9.54 13.03 4.90
CA GLN A 182 -9.03 14.36 5.22
C GLN A 182 -8.64 15.12 3.95
N PHE A 183 -7.91 14.49 3.03
CA PHE A 183 -7.59 15.09 1.72
C PHE A 183 -8.65 14.86 0.65
N GLY A 184 -9.70 14.10 0.94
CA GLY A 184 -10.82 13.85 0.03
C GLY A 184 -10.48 13.07 -1.23
N TYR A 185 -9.32 12.37 -1.27
CA TYR A 185 -8.83 11.72 -2.48
C TYR A 185 -9.39 10.30 -2.62
N LYS A 186 -10.72 10.19 -2.70
CA LYS A 186 -11.45 8.93 -2.96
C LYS A 186 -11.56 8.61 -4.45
N LYS A 187 -11.37 9.63 -5.30
CA LYS A 187 -11.53 9.55 -6.75
C LYS A 187 -10.41 10.32 -7.43
N THR A 188 -9.92 9.78 -8.55
CA THR A 188 -8.90 10.44 -9.37
C THR A 188 -9.41 11.78 -9.92
N VAL A 189 -8.54 12.77 -9.94
CA VAL A 189 -8.87 14.14 -10.40
C VAL A 189 -8.27 14.41 -11.77
N TYR A 190 -7.19 13.71 -12.10
CA TYR A 190 -6.46 13.88 -13.35
C TYR A 190 -6.56 12.62 -14.20
N ARG A 191 -6.19 12.73 -15.47
CA ARG A 191 -6.01 11.61 -16.37
C ARG A 191 -4.57 11.08 -16.26
N GLY A 192 -4.42 9.76 -16.26
CA GLY A 192 -3.15 9.04 -16.16
C GLY A 192 -2.65 8.80 -14.73
N LEU A 193 -1.86 7.73 -14.57
CA LEU A 193 -1.31 7.30 -13.28
C LEU A 193 -0.32 8.32 -12.71
N LYS A 194 0.59 8.83 -13.55
CA LYS A 194 1.65 9.75 -13.11
C LYS A 194 1.10 11.01 -12.43
N LYS A 195 0.10 11.67 -13.04
CA LYS A 195 -0.48 12.90 -12.47
C LYS A 195 -1.25 12.65 -11.19
N ASN A 196 -1.93 11.50 -11.10
CA ASN A 196 -2.68 11.10 -9.91
C ASN A 196 -1.74 10.63 -8.79
N GLY A 197 -0.66 9.93 -9.11
CA GLY A 197 0.39 9.55 -8.16
C GLY A 197 1.12 10.76 -7.58
N ASN A 198 1.43 11.77 -8.38
CA ASN A 198 2.04 13.02 -7.90
C ASN A 198 1.13 13.85 -6.97
N ARG A 199 -0.16 13.54 -6.91
CA ARG A 199 -1.10 14.18 -6.00
C ARG A 199 -1.16 13.49 -4.63
N LEU A 200 -0.85 12.20 -4.58
CA LEU A 200 -0.81 11.41 -3.34
C LEU A 200 0.44 11.73 -2.52
#